data_b20d96591c941648cb2229c8e067c66a
#
_entry.id   b20d96591c941648cb2229c8e067c66a
#
_cell.length_a   1.000
_cell.length_b   1.000
_cell.length_c   1.000
_cell.angle_alpha   90.00
_cell.angle_beta   90.00
_cell.angle_gamma   90.00
#
_symmetry.space_group_name_H-M   'P 1'
#
loop_
_entity.id
_entity.type
_entity.pdbx_description
1 polymer ?
#
loop_
_entity_poly.entity_id
_entity_poly.type
_entity_poly.pdbx_seq_one_letter_code
_entity_poly.pdbx_strand_id
1 'polypeptide(L)'
;QATAVRNTLTERDNIQEIIDDLGDISRICFVACGTSFHASITGKYLLESLAGIPTDVILASEFKYSANTLNEDTLVIFISQSGETADSLKALDLANETSKTLGVVNVAGSAITRRADYVIQTQAGPEIGVAATKTYVSQLTAIYLFAALIAKDEKLLEDIYKVPDFIEELLKEVDSIKTMSKKYKFARDFFFIGRGYSYPIALEGALKLKEITYIHGEGYAAGELKHGPLALIDE
;
A
#
# COMPACT_ATOMS: atom_id res chain seq x y z
N GLN A 1 13.23 -8.97 -2.27
CA GLN A 1 12.57 -7.76 -1.74
C GLN A 1 13.54 -6.57 -1.71
N ALA A 2 14.74 -6.69 -1.09
CA ALA A 2 15.71 -5.59 -1.01
C ALA A 2 16.04 -4.97 -2.38
N THR A 3 16.30 -5.80 -3.40
CA THR A 3 16.54 -5.33 -4.77
C THR A 3 15.36 -4.54 -5.34
N ALA A 4 14.14 -5.01 -5.09
CA ALA A 4 12.93 -4.32 -5.56
C ALA A 4 12.77 -2.93 -4.88
N VAL A 5 13.09 -2.84 -3.59
CA VAL A 5 13.13 -1.55 -2.88
C VAL A 5 14.18 -0.62 -3.48
N ARG A 6 15.43 -1.11 -3.68
CA ARG A 6 16.51 -0.29 -4.29
C ARG A 6 16.10 0.24 -5.67
N ASN A 7 15.44 -0.60 -6.48
CA ASN A 7 14.97 -0.17 -7.80
C ASN A 7 13.88 0.91 -7.68
N THR A 8 12.94 0.77 -6.73
CA THR A 8 11.88 1.77 -6.53
C THR A 8 12.45 3.10 -6.01
N LEU A 9 13.52 3.06 -5.23
CA LEU A 9 14.19 4.29 -4.75
C LEU A 9 14.73 5.18 -5.88
N THR A 10 14.96 4.62 -7.08
CA THR A 10 15.38 5.42 -8.24
C THR A 10 14.28 6.34 -8.77
N GLU A 11 13.03 6.15 -8.35
CA GLU A 11 11.90 7.03 -8.71
C GLU A 11 11.89 8.38 -7.96
N ARG A 12 12.82 8.61 -7.03
CA ARG A 12 12.85 9.82 -6.19
C ARG A 12 12.73 11.11 -7.01
N ASP A 13 13.51 11.24 -8.06
CA ASP A 13 13.54 12.48 -8.86
C ASP A 13 12.24 12.63 -9.67
N ASN A 14 11.72 11.54 -10.25
CA ASN A 14 10.41 11.52 -10.90
C ASN A 14 9.28 11.91 -9.92
N ILE A 15 9.31 11.39 -8.70
CA ILE A 15 8.32 11.75 -7.67
C ILE A 15 8.42 13.23 -7.30
N GLN A 16 9.63 13.78 -7.21
CA GLN A 16 9.81 15.21 -6.93
C GLN A 16 9.26 16.06 -8.07
N GLU A 17 9.53 15.72 -9.33
CA GLU A 17 8.98 16.42 -10.50
C GLU A 17 7.45 16.39 -10.50
N ILE A 18 6.83 15.24 -10.17
CA ILE A 18 5.38 15.12 -10.03
C ILE A 18 4.86 16.09 -8.95
N ILE A 19 5.48 16.09 -7.76
CA ILE A 19 5.06 16.95 -6.64
C ILE A 19 5.16 18.43 -7.04
N ASP A 20 6.22 18.83 -7.74
CA ASP A 20 6.42 20.21 -8.18
C ASP A 20 5.36 20.66 -9.23
N ASP A 21 4.85 19.72 -10.04
CA ASP A 21 3.80 19.98 -11.06
C ASP A 21 2.37 19.86 -10.50
N LEU A 22 2.17 19.16 -9.39
CA LEU A 22 0.83 18.96 -8.83
C LEU A 22 0.16 20.27 -8.38
N GLY A 23 0.93 21.27 -7.94
CA GLY A 23 0.39 22.50 -7.37
C GLY A 23 -0.29 22.26 -6.02
N ASP A 24 -1.24 23.11 -5.66
CA ASP A 24 -1.93 23.02 -4.37
C ASP A 24 -2.92 21.87 -4.36
N ILE A 25 -2.67 20.87 -3.50
CA ILE A 25 -3.54 19.73 -3.24
C ILE A 25 -4.09 19.84 -1.83
N SER A 26 -5.41 19.91 -1.69
CA SER A 26 -6.10 20.00 -0.40
C SER A 26 -6.51 18.65 0.19
N ARG A 27 -6.58 17.61 -0.64
CA ARG A 27 -7.02 16.27 -0.28
C ARG A 27 -6.37 15.20 -1.15
N ILE A 28 -6.11 14.04 -0.58
CA ILE A 28 -5.66 12.86 -1.32
C ILE A 28 -6.70 11.74 -1.14
N CYS A 29 -6.93 10.97 -2.23
CA CYS A 29 -7.79 9.79 -2.20
C CYS A 29 -7.05 8.61 -2.83
N PHE A 30 -6.69 7.62 -2.04
CA PHE A 30 -6.17 6.36 -2.55
C PHE A 30 -7.29 5.45 -3.02
N VAL A 31 -7.10 4.81 -4.18
CA VAL A 31 -8.04 3.85 -4.76
C VAL A 31 -7.29 2.58 -5.13
N ALA A 32 -7.65 1.46 -4.53
CA ALA A 32 -6.94 0.20 -4.74
C ALA A 32 -7.78 -1.03 -4.37
N CYS A 33 -7.24 -2.23 -4.62
CA CYS A 33 -7.81 -3.52 -4.23
C CYS A 33 -6.78 -4.36 -3.47
N GLY A 34 -7.23 -5.23 -2.55
CA GLY A 34 -6.42 -6.24 -1.88
C GLY A 34 -5.15 -5.69 -1.23
N THR A 35 -4.00 -6.28 -1.50
CA THR A 35 -2.69 -5.87 -0.98
C THR A 35 -2.40 -4.38 -1.20
N SER A 36 -2.72 -3.85 -2.39
CA SER A 36 -2.54 -2.43 -2.70
C SER A 36 -3.45 -1.52 -1.86
N PHE A 37 -4.64 -1.98 -1.49
CA PHE A 37 -5.51 -1.28 -0.56
C PHE A 37 -4.88 -1.18 0.85
N HIS A 38 -4.25 -2.25 1.33
CA HIS A 38 -3.52 -2.22 2.61
C HIS A 38 -2.31 -1.28 2.56
N ALA A 39 -1.58 -1.25 1.45
CA ALA A 39 -0.52 -0.26 1.24
C ALA A 39 -1.06 1.17 1.28
N SER A 40 -2.23 1.41 0.69
CA SER A 40 -2.91 2.71 0.69
C SER A 40 -3.27 3.20 2.09
N ILE A 41 -3.68 2.30 3.00
CA ILE A 41 -3.97 2.66 4.41
C ILE A 41 -2.69 3.15 5.10
N THR A 42 -1.53 2.56 4.80
CA THR A 42 -0.24 3.09 5.29
C THR A 42 0.01 4.50 4.75
N GLY A 43 -0.26 4.73 3.46
CA GLY A 43 -0.15 6.04 2.83
C GLY A 43 -1.03 7.10 3.49
N LYS A 44 -2.27 6.74 3.84
CA LYS A 44 -3.16 7.63 4.60
C LYS A 44 -2.51 8.09 5.91
N TYR A 45 -2.04 7.16 6.73
CA TYR A 45 -1.41 7.52 8.00
C TYR A 45 -0.17 8.40 7.82
N LEU A 46 0.64 8.15 6.80
CA LEU A 46 1.83 8.94 6.49
C LEU A 46 1.47 10.37 6.10
N LEU A 47 0.59 10.54 5.12
CA LEU A 47 0.22 11.85 4.58
C LEU A 47 -0.50 12.72 5.61
N GLU A 48 -1.42 12.13 6.39
CA GLU A 48 -2.11 12.84 7.46
C GLU A 48 -1.14 13.26 8.59
N SER A 49 -0.19 12.37 8.96
CA SER A 49 0.72 12.67 10.08
C SER A 49 1.89 13.58 9.72
N LEU A 50 2.44 13.45 8.51
CA LEU A 50 3.64 14.18 8.09
C LEU A 50 3.33 15.46 7.32
N ALA A 51 2.35 15.41 6.42
CA ALA A 51 2.00 16.53 5.56
C ALA A 51 0.72 17.26 6.00
N GLY A 52 -0.06 16.70 6.93
CA GLY A 52 -1.33 17.27 7.36
C GLY A 52 -2.41 17.28 6.28
N ILE A 53 -2.25 16.47 5.23
CA ILE A 53 -3.19 16.41 4.10
C ILE A 53 -4.29 15.39 4.40
N PRO A 54 -5.56 15.78 4.49
CA PRO A 54 -6.69 14.87 4.64
C PRO A 54 -6.65 13.78 3.55
N THR A 55 -6.67 12.52 3.96
CA THR A 55 -6.47 11.40 3.06
C THR A 55 -7.53 10.32 3.26
N ASP A 56 -8.21 9.93 2.19
CA ASP A 56 -9.14 8.80 2.17
C ASP A 56 -8.54 7.58 1.49
N VAL A 57 -9.07 6.41 1.82
CA VAL A 57 -8.72 5.15 1.15
C VAL A 57 -10.01 4.45 0.80
N ILE A 58 -10.23 4.20 -0.48
CA ILE A 58 -11.47 3.63 -1.02
C ILE A 58 -11.14 2.37 -1.81
N LEU A 59 -11.92 1.31 -1.59
CA LEU A 59 -11.86 0.14 -2.46
C LEU A 59 -12.29 0.52 -3.89
N ALA A 60 -11.53 0.09 -4.89
CA ALA A 60 -11.82 0.46 -6.27
C ALA A 60 -13.23 0.01 -6.72
N SER A 61 -13.73 -1.13 -6.23
CA SER A 61 -15.10 -1.60 -6.45
C SER A 61 -16.19 -0.67 -5.91
N GLU A 62 -15.88 0.07 -4.84
CA GLU A 62 -16.80 0.95 -4.13
C GLU A 62 -16.67 2.43 -4.54
N PHE A 63 -15.63 2.77 -5.31
CA PHE A 63 -15.27 4.15 -5.63
C PHE A 63 -16.40 4.94 -6.29
N LYS A 64 -17.18 4.34 -7.17
CA LYS A 64 -18.29 4.99 -7.88
C LYS A 64 -19.34 5.62 -6.94
N TYR A 65 -19.45 5.10 -5.71
CA TYR A 65 -20.41 5.62 -4.72
C TYR A 65 -19.88 6.85 -3.97
N SER A 66 -18.59 7.14 -4.09
CA SER A 66 -17.88 8.26 -3.45
C SER A 66 -17.38 9.30 -4.44
N ALA A 67 -17.42 9.02 -5.74
CA ALA A 67 -16.87 9.88 -6.80
C ALA A 67 -17.43 11.32 -6.80
N ASN A 68 -18.67 11.50 -6.37
CA ASN A 68 -19.31 12.83 -6.29
C ASN A 68 -18.67 13.78 -5.27
N THR A 69 -17.75 13.32 -4.45
CA THR A 69 -17.02 14.14 -3.46
C THR A 69 -15.68 14.63 -3.97
N LEU A 70 -15.31 14.28 -5.20
CA LEU A 70 -14.06 14.68 -5.84
C LEU A 70 -14.18 16.11 -6.40
N ASN A 71 -13.02 16.77 -6.49
CA ASN A 71 -12.87 18.09 -7.08
C ASN A 71 -11.44 18.28 -7.64
N GLU A 72 -11.18 19.42 -8.26
CA GLU A 72 -9.89 19.76 -8.88
C GLU A 72 -8.71 19.83 -7.91
N ASP A 73 -8.97 20.08 -6.61
CA ASP A 73 -7.96 20.12 -5.54
C ASP A 73 -7.68 18.75 -4.92
N THR A 74 -8.31 17.69 -5.44
CA THR A 74 -8.12 16.32 -4.97
C THR A 74 -7.13 15.58 -5.89
N LEU A 75 -6.09 14.99 -5.31
CA LEU A 75 -5.26 14.00 -5.99
C LEU A 75 -5.79 12.59 -5.75
N VAL A 76 -6.17 11.88 -6.81
CA VAL A 76 -6.60 10.48 -6.72
C VAL A 76 -5.43 9.57 -7.10
N ILE A 77 -4.97 8.76 -6.14
CA ILE A 77 -3.81 7.87 -6.31
C ILE A 77 -4.29 6.43 -6.48
N PHE A 78 -4.03 5.85 -7.64
CA PHE A 78 -4.34 4.46 -7.97
C PHE A 78 -3.12 3.58 -7.74
N ILE A 79 -3.23 2.62 -6.82
CA ILE A 79 -2.15 1.65 -6.56
C ILE A 79 -2.55 0.30 -7.14
N SER A 80 -1.71 -0.23 -8.05
CA SER A 80 -1.96 -1.52 -8.70
C SER A 80 -0.64 -2.18 -9.11
N GLN A 81 -0.50 -3.48 -8.84
CA GLN A 81 0.64 -4.22 -9.34
C GLN A 81 0.60 -4.34 -10.87
N SER A 82 -0.51 -4.78 -11.43
CA SER A 82 -0.66 -5.01 -12.89
C SER A 82 -1.00 -3.75 -13.69
N GLY A 83 -1.67 -2.78 -13.05
CA GLY A 83 -2.25 -1.63 -13.74
C GLY A 83 -3.40 -1.96 -14.71
N GLU A 84 -3.98 -3.17 -14.59
CA GLU A 84 -5.04 -3.70 -15.46
C GLU A 84 -6.30 -4.14 -14.70
N THR A 85 -6.39 -3.86 -13.38
CA THR A 85 -7.55 -4.25 -12.57
C THR A 85 -8.80 -3.51 -13.03
N ALA A 86 -9.83 -4.25 -13.45
CA ALA A 86 -11.02 -3.68 -14.09
C ALA A 86 -11.73 -2.60 -13.24
N ASP A 87 -11.86 -2.83 -11.92
CA ASP A 87 -12.49 -1.86 -11.03
C ASP A 87 -11.63 -0.60 -10.86
N SER A 88 -10.30 -0.75 -10.80
CA SER A 88 -9.38 0.39 -10.75
C SER A 88 -9.42 1.22 -12.04
N LEU A 89 -9.58 0.58 -13.21
CA LEU A 89 -9.71 1.30 -14.47
C LEU A 89 -11.02 2.10 -14.57
N LYS A 90 -12.13 1.50 -14.13
CA LYS A 90 -13.42 2.23 -14.08
C LYS A 90 -13.38 3.40 -13.12
N ALA A 91 -12.73 3.21 -11.96
CA ALA A 91 -12.55 4.27 -10.98
C ALA A 91 -11.64 5.39 -11.53
N LEU A 92 -10.58 5.04 -12.25
CA LEU A 92 -9.70 6.01 -12.90
C LEU A 92 -10.43 6.85 -13.96
N ASP A 93 -11.25 6.21 -14.81
CA ASP A 93 -12.03 6.92 -15.81
C ASP A 93 -12.97 7.95 -15.14
N LEU A 94 -13.60 7.61 -14.01
CA LEU A 94 -14.44 8.55 -13.24
C LEU A 94 -13.61 9.67 -12.58
N ALA A 95 -12.45 9.36 -12.02
CA ALA A 95 -11.59 10.35 -11.37
C ALA A 95 -11.04 11.39 -12.36
N ASN A 96 -10.69 10.95 -13.58
CA ASN A 96 -10.17 11.81 -14.65
C ASN A 96 -11.17 12.89 -15.11
N GLU A 97 -12.45 12.75 -14.77
CA GLU A 97 -13.46 13.78 -15.11
C GLU A 97 -13.30 15.06 -14.27
N THR A 98 -12.76 14.96 -13.06
CA THR A 98 -12.82 16.07 -12.07
C THR A 98 -11.55 16.28 -11.25
N SER A 99 -10.60 15.35 -11.26
CA SER A 99 -9.45 15.36 -10.34
C SER A 99 -8.16 15.00 -11.07
N LYS A 100 -7.03 15.43 -10.52
CA LYS A 100 -5.72 14.93 -10.95
C LYS A 100 -5.52 13.49 -10.51
N THR A 101 -4.89 12.69 -11.34
CA THR A 101 -4.71 11.26 -11.13
C THR A 101 -3.25 10.83 -11.16
N LEU A 102 -2.86 9.97 -10.21
CA LEU A 102 -1.52 9.39 -10.10
C LEU A 102 -1.61 7.87 -10.06
N GLY A 103 -0.93 7.19 -10.96
CA GLY A 103 -0.77 5.74 -10.94
C GLY A 103 0.52 5.31 -10.25
N VAL A 104 0.45 4.48 -9.20
CA VAL A 104 1.61 3.78 -8.61
C VAL A 104 1.55 2.34 -9.09
N VAL A 105 2.35 1.99 -10.10
CA VAL A 105 2.17 0.75 -10.89
C VAL A 105 3.49 0.04 -11.14
N ASN A 106 3.47 -1.30 -11.13
CA ASN A 106 4.68 -2.09 -11.39
C ASN A 106 4.89 -2.42 -12.89
N VAL A 107 3.80 -2.53 -13.66
CA VAL A 107 3.88 -2.90 -15.09
C VAL A 107 3.87 -1.66 -15.96
N ALA A 108 4.99 -1.40 -16.63
CA ALA A 108 5.11 -0.34 -17.60
C ALA A 108 4.16 -0.56 -18.79
N GLY A 109 3.59 0.52 -19.32
CA GLY A 109 2.66 0.45 -20.46
C GLY A 109 1.30 -0.18 -20.15
N SER A 110 0.96 -0.40 -18.88
CA SER A 110 -0.37 -0.85 -18.47
C SER A 110 -1.45 0.21 -18.71
N ALA A 111 -2.72 -0.18 -18.61
CA ALA A 111 -3.83 0.74 -18.85
C ALA A 111 -3.84 1.93 -17.89
N ILE A 112 -3.51 1.73 -16.60
CA ILE A 112 -3.37 2.85 -15.65
C ILE A 112 -2.26 3.80 -16.10
N THR A 113 -1.07 3.28 -16.48
CA THR A 113 0.05 4.15 -16.90
C THR A 113 -0.22 4.96 -18.17
N ARG A 114 -1.17 4.54 -19.00
CA ARG A 114 -1.57 5.25 -20.21
C ARG A 114 -2.68 6.28 -20.00
N ARG A 115 -3.40 6.22 -18.87
CA ARG A 115 -4.60 7.02 -18.63
C ARG A 115 -4.49 7.98 -17.45
N ALA A 116 -3.62 7.70 -16.48
CA ALA A 116 -3.36 8.59 -15.36
C ALA A 116 -2.51 9.79 -15.82
N ASP A 117 -2.70 10.95 -15.19
CA ASP A 117 -1.94 12.16 -15.47
C ASP A 117 -0.46 11.98 -15.10
N TYR A 118 -0.21 11.29 -13.96
CA TYR A 118 1.13 11.03 -13.44
C TYR A 118 1.34 9.55 -13.16
N VAL A 119 2.59 9.10 -13.22
CA VAL A 119 2.95 7.70 -13.00
C VAL A 119 4.23 7.58 -12.18
N ILE A 120 4.16 6.74 -11.12
CA ILE A 120 5.32 6.24 -10.39
C ILE A 120 5.44 4.74 -10.67
N GLN A 121 6.59 4.29 -11.14
CA GLN A 121 6.85 2.88 -11.38
C GLN A 121 7.56 2.23 -10.19
N THR A 122 7.01 1.14 -9.65
CA THR A 122 7.61 0.47 -8.50
C THR A 122 8.81 -0.42 -8.86
N GLN A 123 9.03 -0.70 -10.14
CA GLN A 123 10.19 -1.43 -10.68
C GLN A 123 10.56 -2.74 -9.93
N ALA A 124 9.55 -3.42 -9.36
CA ALA A 124 9.76 -4.65 -8.59
C ALA A 124 10.08 -5.87 -9.47
N GLY A 125 9.94 -5.72 -10.78
CA GLY A 125 9.99 -6.84 -11.72
C GLY A 125 8.75 -7.74 -11.62
N PRO A 126 8.68 -8.85 -12.40
CA PRO A 126 7.50 -9.72 -12.43
C PRO A 126 7.28 -10.41 -11.07
N GLU A 127 6.07 -10.31 -10.52
CA GLU A 127 5.61 -11.12 -9.38
C GLU A 127 4.98 -12.40 -9.93
N ILE A 128 5.56 -13.56 -9.62
CA ILE A 128 5.12 -14.85 -10.20
C ILE A 128 4.10 -15.53 -9.29
N GLY A 129 4.21 -15.35 -7.98
CA GLY A 129 3.29 -15.92 -7.00
C GLY A 129 1.94 -15.18 -6.97
N VAL A 130 0.90 -15.88 -6.51
CA VAL A 130 -0.43 -15.28 -6.28
C VAL A 130 -0.35 -14.24 -5.17
N ALA A 131 0.33 -14.58 -4.08
CA ALA A 131 0.53 -13.68 -2.94
C ALA A 131 1.61 -12.64 -3.25
N ALA A 132 1.22 -11.39 -3.28
CA ALA A 132 2.15 -10.27 -3.46
C ALA A 132 3.14 -10.19 -2.28
N THR A 133 4.42 -10.04 -2.59
CA THR A 133 5.49 -9.88 -1.59
C THR A 133 6.37 -8.68 -1.93
N LYS A 134 7.25 -8.80 -2.93
CA LYS A 134 8.15 -7.73 -3.34
C LYS A 134 7.42 -6.53 -3.93
N THR A 135 6.28 -6.74 -4.61
CA THR A 135 5.47 -5.64 -5.15
C THR A 135 4.80 -4.84 -4.04
N TYR A 136 4.39 -5.49 -2.94
CA TYR A 136 3.87 -4.79 -1.77
C TYR A 136 4.92 -3.87 -1.13
N VAL A 137 6.13 -4.38 -0.85
CA VAL A 137 7.18 -3.54 -0.26
C VAL A 137 7.63 -2.41 -1.21
N SER A 138 7.58 -2.63 -2.53
CA SER A 138 7.85 -1.59 -3.52
C SER A 138 6.75 -0.52 -3.55
N GLN A 139 5.49 -0.90 -3.43
CA GLN A 139 4.37 0.06 -3.28
C GLN A 139 4.55 0.89 -2.02
N LEU A 140 4.86 0.26 -0.89
CA LEU A 140 5.18 0.98 0.35
C LEU A 140 6.36 1.95 0.16
N THR A 141 7.43 1.52 -0.51
CA THR A 141 8.60 2.37 -0.78
C THR A 141 8.20 3.62 -1.58
N ALA A 142 7.42 3.47 -2.64
CA ALA A 142 6.93 4.59 -3.44
C ALA A 142 6.05 5.54 -2.62
N ILE A 143 5.17 5.00 -1.77
CA ILE A 143 4.30 5.78 -0.87
C ILE A 143 5.13 6.54 0.18
N TYR A 144 6.12 5.89 0.80
CA TYR A 144 7.00 6.53 1.77
C TYR A 144 7.84 7.65 1.13
N LEU A 145 8.39 7.43 -0.07
CA LEU A 145 9.09 8.47 -0.82
C LEU A 145 8.18 9.65 -1.11
N PHE A 146 6.99 9.41 -1.65
CA PHE A 146 6.01 10.46 -1.94
C PHE A 146 5.64 11.26 -0.68
N ALA A 147 5.35 10.56 0.43
CA ALA A 147 4.99 11.21 1.68
C ALA A 147 6.16 12.02 2.28
N ALA A 148 7.39 11.50 2.22
CA ALA A 148 8.57 12.18 2.73
C ALA A 148 8.92 13.43 1.90
N LEU A 149 8.80 13.33 0.56
CA LEU A 149 9.09 14.45 -0.34
C LEU A 149 8.05 15.56 -0.22
N ILE A 150 6.76 15.24 -0.19
CA ILE A 150 5.70 16.24 -0.04
C ILE A 150 5.74 16.92 1.34
N ALA A 151 6.12 16.18 2.39
CA ALA A 151 6.32 16.72 3.75
C ALA A 151 7.67 17.40 3.94
N LYS A 152 8.60 17.28 2.99
CA LYS A 152 9.99 17.76 3.06
C LYS A 152 10.74 17.21 4.29
N ASP A 153 10.50 15.93 4.63
CA ASP A 153 11.13 15.24 5.75
C ASP A 153 12.44 14.57 5.31
N GLU A 154 13.53 15.30 5.35
CA GLU A 154 14.86 14.83 4.95
C GLU A 154 15.34 13.62 5.80
N LYS A 155 14.98 13.60 7.09
CA LYS A 155 15.35 12.48 7.96
C LYS A 155 14.66 11.17 7.54
N LEU A 156 13.38 11.24 7.24
CA LEU A 156 12.64 10.09 6.74
C LEU A 156 13.21 9.63 5.40
N LEU A 157 13.56 10.56 4.51
CA LEU A 157 14.22 10.23 3.24
C LEU A 157 15.52 9.44 3.48
N GLU A 158 16.41 9.92 4.37
CA GLU A 158 17.63 9.19 4.71
C GLU A 158 17.35 7.79 5.26
N ASP A 159 16.34 7.63 6.09
CA ASP A 159 15.99 6.33 6.70
C ASP A 159 15.38 5.35 5.68
N ILE A 160 14.60 5.82 4.71
CA ILE A 160 14.06 4.99 3.62
C ILE A 160 15.20 4.34 2.81
N TYR A 161 16.30 5.03 2.56
CA TYR A 161 17.46 4.48 1.84
C TYR A 161 18.19 3.35 2.59
N LYS A 162 17.98 3.20 3.90
CA LYS A 162 18.54 2.12 4.73
C LYS A 162 17.68 0.84 4.72
N VAL A 163 16.40 0.96 4.30
CA VAL A 163 15.43 -0.15 4.35
C VAL A 163 15.91 -1.41 3.61
N PRO A 164 16.55 -1.34 2.41
CA PRO A 164 17.06 -2.53 1.75
C PRO A 164 18.02 -3.36 2.60
N ASP A 165 18.91 -2.69 3.34
CA ASP A 165 19.92 -3.36 4.16
C ASP A 165 19.26 -4.03 5.39
N PHE A 166 18.26 -3.37 5.99
CA PHE A 166 17.46 -3.98 7.06
C PHE A 166 16.68 -5.22 6.58
N ILE A 167 16.13 -5.19 5.36
CA ILE A 167 15.46 -6.35 4.77
C ILE A 167 16.46 -7.51 4.59
N GLU A 168 17.67 -7.25 4.10
CA GLU A 168 18.68 -8.28 3.92
C GLU A 168 19.11 -8.90 5.25
N GLU A 169 19.23 -8.08 6.30
CA GLU A 169 19.54 -8.57 7.64
C GLU A 169 18.42 -9.44 8.21
N LEU A 170 17.17 -8.96 8.12
CA LEU A 170 16.00 -9.68 8.61
C LEU A 170 15.83 -11.05 7.92
N LEU A 171 16.13 -11.14 6.64
CA LEU A 171 16.01 -12.39 5.88
C LEU A 171 17.04 -13.46 6.30
N LYS A 172 18.05 -13.14 7.12
CA LYS A 172 18.95 -14.12 7.71
C LYS A 172 18.30 -14.91 8.86
N GLU A 173 17.23 -14.38 9.47
CA GLU A 173 16.54 -14.96 10.63
C GLU A 173 15.42 -15.95 10.29
N VAL A 174 15.42 -16.51 9.06
CA VAL A 174 14.34 -17.38 8.54
C VAL A 174 14.12 -18.64 9.40
N ASP A 175 15.15 -19.19 10.03
CA ASP A 175 15.04 -20.43 10.80
C ASP A 175 14.24 -20.25 12.11
N SER A 176 14.29 -19.09 12.73
CA SER A 176 13.47 -18.75 13.90
C SER A 176 11.98 -18.74 13.54
N ILE A 177 11.64 -18.15 12.39
CA ILE A 177 10.26 -18.10 11.86
C ILE A 177 9.78 -19.51 11.51
N LYS A 178 10.59 -20.34 10.85
CA LYS A 178 10.26 -21.74 10.58
C LYS A 178 9.97 -22.54 11.85
N THR A 179 10.75 -22.31 12.91
CA THR A 179 10.56 -22.99 14.19
C THR A 179 9.25 -22.58 14.84
N MET A 180 8.93 -21.28 14.80
CA MET A 180 7.66 -20.74 15.29
C MET A 180 6.48 -21.30 14.50
N SER A 181 6.53 -21.31 13.17
CA SER A 181 5.43 -21.76 12.32
C SER A 181 5.05 -23.22 12.56
N LYS A 182 6.01 -24.09 12.92
CA LYS A 182 5.74 -25.48 13.26
C LYS A 182 4.84 -25.66 14.48
N LYS A 183 4.85 -24.72 15.43
CA LYS A 183 4.00 -24.76 16.63
C LYS A 183 2.52 -24.54 16.27
N TYR A 184 2.26 -23.77 15.24
CA TYR A 184 0.92 -23.34 14.85
C TYR A 184 0.35 -24.04 13.62
N LYS A 185 1.03 -25.07 13.09
CA LYS A 185 0.64 -25.76 11.84
C LYS A 185 -0.74 -26.42 11.85
N PHE A 186 -1.32 -26.62 13.04
CA PHE A 186 -2.65 -27.21 13.20
C PHE A 186 -3.71 -26.18 13.63
N ALA A 187 -3.34 -24.92 13.82
CA ALA A 187 -4.30 -23.87 14.12
C ALA A 187 -5.22 -23.64 12.90
N ARG A 188 -6.49 -23.39 13.16
CA ARG A 188 -7.53 -23.22 12.13
C ARG A 188 -7.85 -21.77 11.87
N ASP A 189 -7.62 -20.90 12.87
CA ASP A 189 -7.96 -19.50 12.86
C ASP A 189 -6.80 -18.68 13.38
N PHE A 190 -6.59 -17.51 12.78
CA PHE A 190 -5.55 -16.57 13.19
C PHE A 190 -6.10 -15.16 13.25
N PHE A 191 -5.80 -14.46 14.35
CA PHE A 191 -6.04 -13.03 14.47
C PHE A 191 -4.72 -12.27 14.34
N PHE A 192 -4.70 -11.34 13.40
CA PHE A 192 -3.62 -10.38 13.22
C PHE A 192 -4.06 -9.05 13.77
N ILE A 193 -3.39 -8.54 14.79
CA ILE A 193 -3.79 -7.30 15.46
C ILE A 193 -2.70 -6.24 15.32
N GLY A 194 -3.11 -5.01 15.06
CA GLY A 194 -2.20 -3.88 14.91
C GLY A 194 -2.86 -2.57 15.28
N ARG A 195 -2.02 -1.55 15.56
CA ARG A 195 -2.49 -0.18 15.83
C ARG A 195 -1.64 0.81 15.04
N GLY A 196 -2.25 1.92 14.55
CA GLY A 196 -1.56 2.90 13.73
C GLY A 196 -0.95 2.21 12.49
N TYR A 197 0.32 2.45 12.22
CA TYR A 197 1.02 1.84 11.07
C TYR A 197 1.05 0.29 11.08
N SER A 198 0.88 -0.35 12.25
CA SER A 198 0.82 -1.81 12.33
C SER A 198 -0.54 -2.38 11.96
N TYR A 199 -1.61 -1.58 11.88
CA TYR A 199 -2.93 -2.06 11.49
C TYR A 199 -2.99 -2.52 10.02
N PRO A 200 -2.57 -1.73 9.00
CA PRO A 200 -2.52 -2.23 7.64
C PRO A 200 -1.58 -3.43 7.46
N ILE A 201 -0.50 -3.54 8.26
CA ILE A 201 0.37 -4.73 8.25
C ILE A 201 -0.37 -5.96 8.79
N ALA A 202 -1.20 -5.81 9.82
CA ALA A 202 -2.05 -6.89 10.32
C ALA A 202 -3.07 -7.36 9.26
N LEU A 203 -3.71 -6.43 8.54
CA LEU A 203 -4.60 -6.76 7.43
C LEU A 203 -3.87 -7.53 6.31
N GLU A 204 -2.68 -7.08 5.94
CA GLU A 204 -1.86 -7.73 4.91
C GLU A 204 -1.39 -9.12 5.35
N GLY A 205 -0.94 -9.28 6.61
CA GLY A 205 -0.58 -10.58 7.16
C GLY A 205 -1.72 -11.58 7.12
N ALA A 206 -2.93 -11.15 7.50
CA ALA A 206 -4.13 -11.97 7.41
C ALA A 206 -4.46 -12.36 5.96
N LEU A 207 -4.32 -11.43 5.01
CA LEU A 207 -4.52 -11.71 3.59
C LEU A 207 -3.49 -12.73 3.08
N LYS A 208 -2.21 -12.54 3.37
CA LYS A 208 -1.14 -13.48 2.94
C LYS A 208 -1.34 -14.88 3.51
N LEU A 209 -1.76 -14.99 4.77
CA LEU A 209 -2.07 -16.29 5.35
C LEU A 209 -3.19 -16.99 4.56
N LYS A 210 -4.30 -16.30 4.32
CA LYS A 210 -5.44 -16.83 3.56
C LYS A 210 -5.05 -17.29 2.15
N GLU A 211 -4.30 -16.48 1.43
CA GLU A 211 -3.91 -16.77 0.04
C GLU A 211 -3.00 -18.00 -0.09
N ILE A 212 -2.09 -18.20 0.88
CA ILE A 212 -1.05 -19.22 0.79
C ILE A 212 -1.49 -20.53 1.43
N THR A 213 -2.25 -20.47 2.54
CA THR A 213 -2.54 -21.65 3.37
C THR A 213 -3.99 -22.09 3.34
N TYR A 214 -4.91 -21.24 2.83
CA TYR A 214 -6.38 -21.42 2.91
C TYR A 214 -6.91 -21.49 4.35
N ILE A 215 -6.10 -21.11 5.34
CA ILE A 215 -6.51 -21.00 6.74
C ILE A 215 -7.22 -19.66 6.93
N HIS A 216 -8.28 -19.67 7.75
CA HIS A 216 -8.98 -18.44 8.09
C HIS A 216 -8.07 -17.51 8.88
N GLY A 217 -8.01 -16.25 8.47
CA GLY A 217 -7.23 -15.22 9.14
C GLY A 217 -7.92 -13.86 9.01
N GLU A 218 -8.01 -13.14 10.12
CA GLU A 218 -8.58 -11.79 10.14
C GLU A 218 -7.63 -10.78 10.75
N GLY A 219 -7.64 -9.56 10.19
CA GLY A 219 -6.87 -8.43 10.68
C GLY A 219 -7.76 -7.45 11.43
N TYR A 220 -7.37 -7.04 12.64
CA TYR A 220 -8.11 -6.09 13.46
C TYR A 220 -7.26 -4.91 13.91
N ALA A 221 -7.88 -3.75 13.98
CA ALA A 221 -7.36 -2.67 14.82
C ALA A 221 -7.35 -3.16 16.27
N ALA A 222 -6.20 -3.10 16.97
CA ALA A 222 -6.03 -3.75 18.26
C ALA A 222 -7.05 -3.31 19.32
N GLY A 223 -7.55 -2.06 19.22
CA GLY A 223 -8.61 -1.55 20.11
C GLY A 223 -9.96 -2.22 19.89
N GLU A 224 -10.24 -2.67 18.65
CA GLU A 224 -11.51 -3.27 18.25
C GLU A 224 -11.63 -4.75 18.66
N LEU A 225 -10.54 -5.42 19.01
CA LEU A 225 -10.57 -6.82 19.43
C LEU A 225 -11.56 -7.06 20.58
N LYS A 226 -11.64 -6.14 21.55
CA LYS A 226 -12.55 -6.19 22.70
C LYS A 226 -14.02 -5.87 22.36
N HIS A 227 -14.32 -5.41 21.17
CA HIS A 227 -15.67 -5.01 20.74
C HIS A 227 -16.35 -6.10 19.89
N GLY A 228 -16.13 -7.37 20.22
CA GLY A 228 -16.77 -8.52 19.58
C GLY A 228 -15.80 -9.66 19.28
N PRO A 229 -14.72 -9.43 18.50
CA PRO A 229 -13.83 -10.51 18.07
C PRO A 229 -13.21 -11.35 19.18
N LEU A 230 -13.03 -10.78 20.39
CA LEU A 230 -12.52 -11.51 21.56
C LEU A 230 -13.39 -12.73 21.93
N ALA A 231 -14.69 -12.72 21.58
CA ALA A 231 -15.60 -13.84 21.81
C ALA A 231 -15.26 -15.09 20.96
N LEU A 232 -14.41 -14.94 19.95
CA LEU A 232 -13.96 -16.04 19.06
C LEU A 232 -12.67 -16.71 19.58
N ILE A 233 -12.10 -16.24 20.69
CA ILE A 233 -10.87 -16.80 21.27
C ILE A 233 -11.28 -17.79 22.35
N ASP A 234 -11.01 -19.07 22.11
CA ASP A 234 -11.20 -20.16 23.06
C ASP A 234 -9.92 -20.39 23.88
N GLU A 235 -10.04 -21.22 24.96
CA GLU A 235 -8.92 -21.60 25.82
C GLU A 235 -7.87 -22.49 25.11
#